data_77b3e64b9d139eddc6f7eb8957013a00
#
_entry.id   77b3e64b9d139eddc6f7eb8957013a00
#
_cell.length_a   1.000
_cell.length_b   1.000
_cell.length_c   1.000
_cell.angle_alpha   90.00
_cell.angle_beta   90.00
_cell.angle_gamma   90.00
#
_symmetry.space_group_name_H-M   'P 1'
#
loop_
_entity.id
_entity.type
_entity.pdbx_description
1 polymer ?
#
loop_
_entity_poly.entity_id
_entity_poly.type
_entity_poly.pdbx_seq_one_letter_code
_entity_poly.pdbx_strand_id
1 'polypeptide(L)'
;NSKDSRRGVLGNCFLHNYQISLEKEKNGTVGVRLADGQINYYDKNEQGEYVGRNTALEFLKETEEGYILIHPGQERISFDREGKMLRKEDRNGRGISFSYLEDGKLEKAEADNGSSLTYNYNKEEQLEKVTDHTGRTVLLQYQGKELKKVITASGAEYAYRYGENGRITEVENARQVTSVKNLYDRRFRIIHQEFPDGGTMTFAYDDKNRRVILTERNGSKIIHVHDDRYRNIETI
;
A
#
# COMPACT_ATOMS: atom_id res chain seq x y z
N ASN A 1 5.31 -1.56 -3.13
CA ASN A 1 6.29 -2.24 -2.27
C ASN A 1 6.95 -3.39 -3.05
N SER A 2 8.20 -3.20 -3.47
CA SER A 2 8.93 -4.16 -4.33
C SER A 2 9.25 -5.50 -3.64
N LYS A 3 9.04 -5.64 -2.35
CA LYS A 3 9.33 -6.85 -1.56
C LYS A 3 8.09 -7.69 -1.25
N ASP A 4 6.87 -7.18 -1.47
CA ASP A 4 5.66 -7.95 -1.21
C ASP A 4 5.38 -8.90 -2.38
N SER A 5 5.72 -10.18 -2.17
CA SER A 5 5.42 -11.27 -3.11
C SER A 5 3.98 -11.77 -3.00
N ARG A 6 3.20 -11.24 -2.04
CA ARG A 6 1.81 -11.63 -1.86
C ARG A 6 0.95 -10.98 -2.94
N ARG A 7 0.08 -11.78 -3.51
CA ARG A 7 -0.84 -11.36 -4.56
C ARG A 7 -1.98 -10.60 -3.93
N GLY A 8 -2.03 -9.29 -4.15
CA GLY A 8 -3.21 -8.49 -3.89
C GLY A 8 -4.22 -8.59 -5.03
N VAL A 9 -5.43 -8.13 -4.81
CA VAL A 9 -6.51 -8.05 -5.82
C VAL A 9 -6.15 -7.14 -7.01
N LEU A 10 -5.09 -6.35 -6.91
CA LEU A 10 -4.54 -5.49 -7.96
C LEU A 10 -3.35 -6.14 -8.72
N GLY A 11 -3.10 -7.44 -8.49
CA GLY A 11 -1.97 -8.15 -9.10
C GLY A 11 -0.63 -7.75 -8.48
N ASN A 12 0.43 -7.84 -9.28
CA ASN A 12 1.78 -7.55 -8.81
C ASN A 12 2.02 -6.04 -8.63
N CYS A 13 2.74 -5.66 -7.59
CA CYS A 13 3.24 -4.31 -7.31
C CYS A 13 2.20 -3.25 -6.90
N PHE A 14 0.90 -3.57 -6.83
CA PHE A 14 -0.13 -2.61 -6.49
C PHE A 14 -0.92 -3.00 -5.25
N LEU A 15 -1.29 -1.98 -4.47
CA LEU A 15 -2.22 -2.02 -3.36
C LEU A 15 -3.19 -0.84 -3.50
N HIS A 16 -4.41 -0.95 -3.01
CA HIS A 16 -5.32 0.17 -2.94
C HIS A 16 -5.42 0.72 -1.51
N ASN A 17 -5.89 1.94 -1.37
CA ASN A 17 -5.91 2.71 -0.10
C ASN A 17 -6.65 2.02 1.05
N TYR A 18 -7.58 1.12 0.76
CA TYR A 18 -8.34 0.38 1.76
C TYR A 18 -7.88 -1.07 1.93
N GLN A 19 -6.72 -1.43 1.38
CA GLN A 19 -6.12 -2.75 1.58
C GLN A 19 -5.31 -2.78 2.89
N ILE A 20 -5.98 -2.42 3.98
CA ILE A 20 -5.46 -2.43 5.34
C ILE A 20 -5.98 -3.69 6.02
N SER A 21 -5.12 -4.43 6.69
CA SER A 21 -5.50 -5.67 7.37
C SER A 21 -4.66 -5.89 8.62
N LEU A 22 -5.19 -6.71 9.53
CA LEU A 22 -4.51 -7.12 10.74
C LEU A 22 -4.28 -8.63 10.69
N GLU A 23 -3.09 -9.07 11.06
CA GLU A 23 -2.71 -10.49 11.15
C GLU A 23 -2.17 -10.79 12.55
N LYS A 24 -2.68 -11.83 13.20
CA LYS A 24 -2.18 -12.30 14.48
C LYS A 24 -1.19 -13.44 14.29
N GLU A 25 0.03 -13.28 14.78
CA GLU A 25 1.05 -14.30 14.76
C GLU A 25 0.83 -15.35 15.87
N LYS A 26 1.41 -16.53 15.72
CA LYS A 26 1.30 -17.63 16.69
C LYS A 26 1.83 -17.28 18.08
N ASN A 27 2.80 -16.38 18.17
CA ASN A 27 3.39 -15.88 19.41
C ASN A 27 2.58 -14.79 20.10
N GLY A 28 1.42 -14.40 19.54
CA GLY A 28 0.54 -13.35 20.06
C GLY A 28 0.86 -11.94 19.56
N THR A 29 1.95 -11.75 18.80
CA THR A 29 2.24 -10.49 18.10
C THR A 29 1.13 -10.21 17.07
N VAL A 30 0.75 -8.95 16.94
CA VAL A 30 -0.20 -8.49 15.93
C VAL A 30 0.53 -7.61 14.93
N GLY A 31 0.41 -7.94 13.64
CA GLY A 31 0.89 -7.14 12.54
C GLY A 31 -0.25 -6.38 11.87
N VAL A 32 -0.20 -5.05 11.82
CA VAL A 32 -1.13 -4.24 11.04
C VAL A 32 -0.45 -3.84 9.74
N ARG A 33 -0.98 -4.34 8.62
CA ARG A 33 -0.55 -3.97 7.27
C ARG A 33 -1.25 -2.70 6.86
N LEU A 34 -0.50 -1.68 6.50
CA LEU A 34 -0.98 -0.41 5.99
C LEU A 34 -1.16 -0.43 4.46
N ALA A 35 -1.84 0.56 3.92
CA ALA A 35 -2.12 0.70 2.49
C ALA A 35 -0.87 0.85 1.61
N ASP A 36 0.24 1.32 2.15
CA ASP A 36 1.55 1.40 1.48
C ASP A 36 2.33 0.07 1.52
N GLY A 37 1.74 -0.97 2.16
CA GLY A 37 2.33 -2.29 2.36
C GLY A 37 3.31 -2.39 3.53
N GLN A 38 3.53 -1.32 4.29
CA GLN A 38 4.27 -1.38 5.55
C GLN A 38 3.49 -2.21 6.58
N ILE A 39 4.21 -2.94 7.42
CA ILE A 39 3.60 -3.68 8.53
C ILE A 39 4.14 -3.11 9.83
N ASN A 40 3.23 -2.63 10.67
CA ASN A 40 3.52 -2.23 12.05
C ASN A 40 3.20 -3.40 12.97
N TYR A 41 4.18 -3.76 13.82
CA TYR A 41 4.04 -4.88 14.75
C TYR A 41 3.78 -4.37 16.16
N TYR A 42 2.89 -5.06 16.87
CA TYR A 42 2.48 -4.79 18.24
C TYR A 42 2.61 -6.04 19.08
N ASP A 43 3.28 -5.93 20.22
CA ASP A 43 3.44 -7.01 21.20
C ASP A 43 2.66 -6.67 22.48
N LYS A 44 2.13 -7.68 23.18
CA LYS A 44 1.54 -7.48 24.51
C LYS A 44 2.64 -7.23 25.54
N ASN A 45 2.47 -6.16 26.33
CA ASN A 45 3.27 -5.93 27.53
C ASN A 45 2.79 -6.81 28.70
N GLU A 46 3.42 -6.70 29.86
CA GLU A 46 3.06 -7.43 31.08
C GLU A 46 1.64 -7.12 31.58
N GLN A 47 1.09 -5.96 31.25
CA GLN A 47 -0.27 -5.52 31.57
C GLN A 47 -1.31 -6.04 30.55
N GLY A 48 -0.86 -6.74 29.50
CA GLY A 48 -1.73 -7.28 28.44
C GLY A 48 -2.12 -6.25 27.36
N GLU A 49 -1.50 -5.08 27.35
CA GLU A 49 -1.74 -4.03 26.36
C GLU A 49 -0.80 -4.21 25.17
N TYR A 50 -1.27 -3.89 23.97
CA TYR A 50 -0.46 -3.93 22.77
C TYR A 50 0.40 -2.67 22.61
N VAL A 51 1.71 -2.86 22.53
CA VAL A 51 2.70 -1.80 22.35
C VAL A 51 3.38 -1.99 20.99
N GLY A 52 3.42 -0.91 20.20
CA GLY A 52 4.05 -0.91 18.88
C GLY A 52 5.58 -1.03 18.97
N ARG A 53 6.17 -1.94 18.20
CA ARG A 53 7.64 -2.09 18.12
C ARG A 53 8.33 -0.85 17.53
N ASN A 54 7.64 -0.14 16.63
CA ASN A 54 8.21 0.92 15.81
C ASN A 54 7.38 2.21 15.83
N THR A 55 6.27 2.22 16.57
CA THR A 55 5.27 3.32 16.59
C THR A 55 4.92 3.65 18.03
N ALA A 56 5.74 4.50 18.66
CA ALA A 56 5.54 4.87 20.07
C ALA A 56 4.24 5.67 20.34
N LEU A 57 3.58 6.13 19.30
CA LEU A 57 2.40 7.00 19.38
C LEU A 57 1.10 6.34 18.88
N GLU A 58 1.16 5.11 18.39
CA GLU A 58 -0.02 4.35 17.97
C GLU A 58 -0.37 3.31 19.02
N PHE A 59 -1.66 3.19 19.29
CA PHE A 59 -2.20 2.24 20.27
C PHE A 59 -3.08 1.23 19.58
N LEU A 60 -2.80 -0.05 19.76
CA LEU A 60 -3.67 -1.14 19.34
C LEU A 60 -4.40 -1.67 20.59
N LYS A 61 -5.71 -1.75 20.51
CA LYS A 61 -6.57 -2.26 21.60
C LYS A 61 -7.35 -3.47 21.09
N GLU A 62 -7.32 -4.56 21.84
CA GLU A 62 -8.21 -5.72 21.63
C GLU A 62 -9.57 -5.45 22.30
N THR A 63 -10.66 -5.81 21.62
CA THR A 63 -12.04 -5.68 22.10
C THR A 63 -12.78 -6.99 21.95
N GLU A 64 -14.00 -7.08 22.45
CA GLU A 64 -14.85 -8.27 22.25
C GLU A 64 -15.17 -8.53 20.78
N GLU A 65 -15.24 -7.48 19.95
CA GLU A 65 -15.58 -7.57 18.52
C GLU A 65 -14.36 -7.75 17.59
N GLY A 66 -13.15 -7.44 18.09
CA GLY A 66 -11.91 -7.52 17.31
C GLY A 66 -10.85 -6.54 17.82
N TYR A 67 -10.39 -5.61 16.99
CA TYR A 67 -9.29 -4.71 17.33
C TYR A 67 -9.59 -3.27 16.91
N ILE A 68 -9.02 -2.31 17.64
CA ILE A 68 -9.05 -0.88 17.30
C ILE A 68 -7.62 -0.35 17.31
N LEU A 69 -7.15 0.15 16.16
CA LEU A 69 -5.91 0.91 16.04
C LEU A 69 -6.23 2.40 16.18
N ILE A 70 -5.51 3.08 17.05
CA ILE A 70 -5.67 4.52 17.32
C ILE A 70 -4.37 5.22 16.97
N HIS A 71 -4.43 6.13 15.99
CA HIS A 71 -3.30 6.97 15.58
C HIS A 71 -3.16 8.23 16.46
N PRO A 72 -1.99 8.89 16.46
CA PRO A 72 -1.74 10.11 17.26
C PRO A 72 -2.74 11.24 17.04
N GLY A 73 -3.28 11.36 15.81
CA GLY A 73 -4.33 12.32 15.45
C GLY A 73 -5.75 11.92 15.88
N GLN A 74 -5.88 10.85 16.71
CA GLN A 74 -7.14 10.24 17.12
C GLN A 74 -7.99 9.65 15.98
N GLU A 75 -7.41 9.46 14.79
CA GLU A 75 -7.99 8.59 13.76
C GLU A 75 -8.05 7.16 14.31
N ARG A 76 -9.15 6.46 14.07
CA ARG A 76 -9.36 5.08 14.52
C ARG A 76 -9.63 4.18 13.34
N ILE A 77 -9.07 2.96 13.40
CA ILE A 77 -9.34 1.90 12.45
C ILE A 77 -9.80 0.68 13.24
N SER A 78 -11.03 0.24 13.00
CA SER A 78 -11.63 -0.94 13.64
C SER A 78 -11.47 -2.15 12.71
N PHE A 79 -11.15 -3.29 13.30
CA PHE A 79 -11.01 -4.59 12.63
C PHE A 79 -11.88 -5.63 13.33
N ASP A 80 -12.39 -6.60 12.56
CA ASP A 80 -12.99 -7.81 13.12
C ASP A 80 -11.92 -8.75 13.73
N ARG A 81 -12.37 -9.88 14.25
CA ARG A 81 -11.47 -10.90 14.84
C ARG A 81 -10.57 -11.57 13.81
N GLU A 82 -10.98 -11.61 12.55
CA GLU A 82 -10.26 -12.14 11.40
C GLU A 82 -9.25 -11.12 10.82
N GLY A 83 -9.29 -9.87 11.33
CA GLY A 83 -8.38 -8.80 10.92
C GLY A 83 -8.81 -8.01 9.69
N LYS A 84 -10.07 -8.12 9.26
CA LYS A 84 -10.63 -7.29 8.20
C LYS A 84 -11.00 -5.92 8.76
N MET A 85 -10.69 -4.87 8.02
CA MET A 85 -11.02 -3.50 8.42
C MET A 85 -12.53 -3.25 8.31
N LEU A 86 -13.19 -2.96 9.41
CA LEU A 86 -14.63 -2.69 9.44
C LEU A 86 -14.97 -1.21 9.26
N ARG A 87 -14.17 -0.34 9.86
CA ARG A 87 -14.40 1.10 9.84
C ARG A 87 -13.11 1.87 10.01
N LYS A 88 -13.00 2.99 9.31
CA LYS A 88 -11.96 4.00 9.50
C LYS A 88 -12.64 5.33 9.78
N GLU A 89 -12.33 6.00 10.91
CA GLU A 89 -12.98 7.23 11.32
C GLU A 89 -11.98 8.28 11.81
N ASP A 90 -12.35 9.55 11.66
CA ASP A 90 -11.61 10.67 12.20
C ASP A 90 -11.88 10.85 13.71
N ARG A 91 -11.23 11.84 14.33
CA ARG A 91 -11.40 12.18 15.76
C ARG A 91 -12.83 12.57 16.14
N ASN A 92 -13.68 12.96 15.18
CA ASN A 92 -15.05 13.39 15.40
C ASN A 92 -16.05 12.22 15.18
N GLY A 93 -15.55 11.02 14.91
CA GLY A 93 -16.35 9.83 14.63
C GLY A 93 -16.92 9.77 13.21
N ARG A 94 -16.56 10.69 12.31
CA ARG A 94 -16.95 10.62 10.90
C ARG A 94 -16.06 9.61 10.20
N GLY A 95 -16.67 8.70 9.44
CA GLY A 95 -15.89 7.62 8.91
C GLY A 95 -16.42 6.99 7.65
N ILE A 96 -15.73 5.93 7.29
CA ILE A 96 -16.02 5.05 6.17
C ILE A 96 -16.15 3.64 6.74
N SER A 97 -17.27 2.99 6.46
CA SER A 97 -17.51 1.58 6.79
C SER A 97 -17.23 0.70 5.59
N PHE A 98 -16.81 -0.53 5.83
CA PHE A 98 -16.38 -1.48 4.82
C PHE A 98 -17.21 -2.77 4.92
N SER A 99 -17.72 -3.24 3.78
CA SER A 99 -18.36 -4.56 3.66
C SER A 99 -17.58 -5.45 2.71
N TYR A 100 -17.71 -6.76 2.91
CA TYR A 100 -16.91 -7.77 2.23
C TYR A 100 -17.81 -8.84 1.63
N LEU A 101 -17.40 -9.39 0.49
CA LEU A 101 -17.98 -10.58 -0.11
C LEU A 101 -17.69 -11.80 0.78
N GLU A 102 -18.42 -12.90 0.57
CA GLU A 102 -18.22 -14.17 1.30
C GLU A 102 -16.78 -14.69 1.22
N ASP A 103 -16.09 -14.46 0.10
CA ASP A 103 -14.69 -14.83 -0.11
C ASP A 103 -13.67 -13.87 0.54
N GLY A 104 -14.16 -12.84 1.24
CA GLY A 104 -13.34 -11.89 1.99
C GLY A 104 -12.80 -10.72 1.18
N LYS A 105 -13.16 -10.58 -0.09
CA LYS A 105 -12.79 -9.40 -0.89
C LYS A 105 -13.65 -8.20 -0.53
N LEU A 106 -13.08 -7.00 -0.56
CA LEU A 106 -13.80 -5.75 -0.30
C LEU A 106 -14.92 -5.56 -1.33
N GLU A 107 -16.16 -5.48 -0.88
CA GLU A 107 -17.33 -5.25 -1.73
C GLU A 107 -17.65 -3.76 -1.84
N LYS A 108 -17.69 -3.07 -0.69
CA LYS A 108 -18.12 -1.67 -0.63
C LYS A 108 -17.35 -0.92 0.45
N ALA A 109 -17.04 0.35 0.16
CA ALA A 109 -16.63 1.36 1.13
C ALA A 109 -17.68 2.47 1.12
N GLU A 110 -18.30 2.77 2.27
CA GLU A 110 -19.38 3.73 2.40
C GLU A 110 -19.13 4.73 3.51
N ALA A 111 -19.11 6.00 3.13
CA ALA A 111 -18.95 7.11 4.07
C ALA A 111 -20.27 7.49 4.74
N ASP A 112 -20.21 8.07 5.94
CA ASP A 112 -21.38 8.49 6.73
C ASP A 112 -22.28 9.51 6.00
N ASN A 113 -21.77 10.19 4.98
CA ASN A 113 -22.52 11.12 4.13
C ASN A 113 -23.25 10.44 2.96
N GLY A 114 -23.22 9.11 2.87
CA GLY A 114 -23.82 8.32 1.81
C GLY A 114 -22.98 8.15 0.54
N SER A 115 -21.81 8.79 0.45
CA SER A 115 -20.90 8.54 -0.66
C SER A 115 -20.31 7.13 -0.55
N SER A 116 -20.24 6.41 -1.67
CA SER A 116 -19.72 5.04 -1.64
C SER A 116 -18.90 4.67 -2.87
N LEU A 117 -18.07 3.64 -2.70
CA LEU A 117 -17.36 2.94 -3.76
C LEU A 117 -17.74 1.47 -3.71
N THR A 118 -18.10 0.90 -4.87
CA THR A 118 -18.36 -0.53 -5.03
C THR A 118 -17.27 -1.16 -5.87
N TYR A 119 -16.79 -2.34 -5.44
CA TYR A 119 -15.66 -3.06 -6.01
C TYR A 119 -16.16 -4.31 -6.72
N ASN A 120 -15.79 -4.49 -7.97
CA ASN A 120 -16.14 -5.67 -8.77
C ASN A 120 -14.88 -6.39 -9.23
N TYR A 121 -14.92 -7.72 -9.23
CA TYR A 121 -13.78 -8.58 -9.51
C TYR A 121 -14.05 -9.45 -10.74
N ASN A 122 -13.00 -9.73 -11.51
CA ASN A 122 -13.06 -10.65 -12.64
C ASN A 122 -13.02 -12.12 -12.18
N LYS A 123 -13.07 -13.05 -13.12
CA LYS A 123 -13.05 -14.50 -12.86
C LYS A 123 -11.73 -14.99 -12.26
N GLU A 124 -10.65 -14.23 -12.46
CA GLU A 124 -9.32 -14.47 -11.89
C GLU A 124 -9.16 -13.81 -10.50
N GLU A 125 -10.27 -13.33 -9.90
CA GLU A 125 -10.32 -12.70 -8.58
C GLU A 125 -9.57 -11.35 -8.49
N GLN A 126 -9.30 -10.70 -9.62
CA GLN A 126 -8.63 -9.41 -9.69
C GLN A 126 -9.67 -8.28 -9.73
N LEU A 127 -9.37 -7.15 -9.08
CA LEU A 127 -10.23 -5.96 -9.09
C LEU A 127 -10.32 -5.40 -10.52
N GLU A 128 -11.49 -5.55 -11.14
CA GLU A 128 -11.72 -5.14 -12.54
C GLU A 128 -12.33 -3.75 -12.66
N LYS A 129 -13.19 -3.39 -11.68
CA LYS A 129 -13.96 -2.14 -11.76
C LYS A 129 -14.23 -1.60 -10.36
N VAL A 130 -14.11 -0.28 -10.21
CA VAL A 130 -14.61 0.46 -9.04
C VAL A 130 -15.63 1.47 -9.52
N THR A 131 -16.81 1.49 -8.88
CA THR A 131 -17.91 2.41 -9.22
C THR A 131 -18.24 3.27 -8.01
N ASP A 132 -18.34 4.58 -8.18
CA ASP A 132 -18.79 5.47 -7.13
C ASP A 132 -20.34 5.58 -7.08
N HIS A 133 -20.87 6.22 -6.02
CA HIS A 133 -22.30 6.42 -5.80
C HIS A 133 -22.99 7.25 -6.89
N THR A 134 -22.25 7.95 -7.76
CA THR A 134 -22.79 8.70 -8.91
C THR A 134 -22.76 7.92 -10.21
N GLY A 135 -22.23 6.69 -10.20
CA GLY A 135 -22.10 5.82 -11.37
C GLY A 135 -20.83 6.01 -12.18
N ARG A 136 -19.90 6.87 -11.74
CA ARG A 136 -18.59 7.01 -12.40
C ARG A 136 -17.73 5.78 -12.12
N THR A 137 -16.99 5.32 -13.12
CA THR A 137 -16.24 4.08 -13.04
C THR A 137 -14.77 4.26 -13.30
N VAL A 138 -13.95 3.50 -12.60
CA VAL A 138 -12.54 3.24 -12.91
C VAL A 138 -12.44 1.79 -13.35
N LEU A 139 -11.81 1.52 -14.49
CA LEU A 139 -11.61 0.18 -15.04
C LEU A 139 -10.13 -0.21 -14.93
N LEU A 140 -9.89 -1.48 -14.61
CA LEU A 140 -8.57 -2.06 -14.48
C LEU A 140 -8.45 -3.26 -15.42
N GLN A 141 -7.41 -3.27 -16.24
CA GLN A 141 -7.18 -4.31 -17.26
C GLN A 141 -5.87 -5.03 -16.97
N TYR A 142 -5.90 -6.36 -17.09
CA TYR A 142 -4.80 -7.23 -16.73
C TYR A 142 -4.32 -8.09 -17.90
N GLN A 143 -3.07 -8.51 -17.81
CA GLN A 143 -2.51 -9.61 -18.57
C GLN A 143 -1.89 -10.61 -17.59
N GLY A 144 -2.55 -11.75 -17.40
CA GLY A 144 -2.21 -12.67 -16.31
C GLY A 144 -2.32 -11.96 -14.96
N LYS A 145 -1.20 -11.83 -14.25
CA LYS A 145 -1.14 -11.19 -12.92
C LYS A 145 -0.67 -9.74 -12.94
N GLU A 146 -0.47 -9.18 -14.10
CA GLU A 146 0.07 -7.84 -14.27
C GLU A 146 -1.06 -6.86 -14.64
N LEU A 147 -1.23 -5.81 -13.82
CA LEU A 147 -2.12 -4.70 -14.14
C LEU A 147 -1.51 -3.91 -15.30
N LYS A 148 -2.09 -4.01 -16.49
CA LYS A 148 -1.58 -3.35 -17.70
C LYS A 148 -2.08 -1.95 -17.91
N LYS A 149 -3.35 -1.70 -17.51
CA LYS A 149 -3.98 -0.41 -17.76
C LYS A 149 -4.98 -0.05 -16.67
N VAL A 150 -5.04 1.23 -16.34
CA VAL A 150 -6.11 1.85 -15.54
C VAL A 150 -6.77 2.92 -16.39
N ILE A 151 -8.09 2.86 -16.51
CA ILE A 151 -8.91 3.87 -17.18
C ILE A 151 -9.71 4.59 -16.10
N THR A 152 -9.45 5.87 -15.93
CA THR A 152 -10.14 6.69 -14.91
C THR A 152 -11.57 7.01 -15.32
N ALA A 153 -12.36 7.52 -14.40
CA ALA A 153 -13.74 7.97 -14.65
C ALA A 153 -13.84 9.11 -15.69
N SER A 154 -12.77 9.85 -15.94
CA SER A 154 -12.69 10.86 -16.99
C SER A 154 -12.25 10.31 -18.36
N GLY A 155 -12.01 9.00 -18.46
CA GLY A 155 -11.49 8.35 -19.67
C GLY A 155 -9.96 8.45 -19.84
N ALA A 156 -9.24 9.04 -18.87
CA ALA A 156 -7.78 9.09 -18.92
C ALA A 156 -7.18 7.69 -18.69
N GLU A 157 -6.23 7.30 -19.54
CA GLU A 157 -5.59 5.98 -19.50
C GLU A 157 -4.17 6.07 -18.95
N TYR A 158 -3.83 5.14 -18.07
CA TYR A 158 -2.48 4.92 -17.56
C TYR A 158 -2.07 3.49 -17.87
N ALA A 159 -0.88 3.28 -18.43
CA ALA A 159 -0.39 1.95 -18.77
C ALA A 159 0.90 1.60 -18.02
N TYR A 160 1.08 0.31 -17.79
CA TYR A 160 2.21 -0.22 -17.02
C TYR A 160 2.88 -1.34 -17.83
N ARG A 161 4.20 -1.29 -17.91
CA ARG A 161 5.03 -2.34 -18.51
C ARG A 161 5.88 -3.00 -17.44
N TYR A 162 6.12 -4.28 -17.61
CA TYR A 162 6.84 -5.09 -16.63
C TYR A 162 8.03 -5.78 -17.31
N GLY A 163 9.09 -5.96 -16.53
CA GLY A 163 10.20 -6.82 -16.91
C GLY A 163 9.91 -8.29 -16.61
N GLU A 164 10.78 -9.18 -17.04
CA GLU A 164 10.67 -10.63 -16.86
C GLU A 164 10.48 -11.08 -15.40
N ASN A 165 10.90 -10.26 -14.46
CA ASN A 165 10.78 -10.50 -13.02
C ASN A 165 9.44 -10.01 -12.41
N GLY A 166 8.49 -9.52 -13.23
CA GLY A 166 7.21 -8.99 -12.78
C GLY A 166 7.31 -7.63 -12.06
N ARG A 167 8.39 -6.86 -12.27
CA ARG A 167 8.56 -5.49 -11.76
C ARG A 167 8.20 -4.47 -12.82
N ILE A 168 7.61 -3.35 -12.40
CA ILE A 168 7.22 -2.27 -13.31
C ILE A 168 8.47 -1.59 -13.86
N THR A 169 8.71 -1.74 -15.17
CA THR A 169 9.82 -1.08 -15.86
C THR A 169 9.43 0.27 -16.43
N GLU A 170 8.17 0.45 -16.84
CA GLU A 170 7.69 1.72 -17.37
C GLU A 170 6.28 2.03 -16.89
N VAL A 171 6.03 3.32 -16.69
CA VAL A 171 4.68 3.86 -16.41
C VAL A 171 4.37 4.92 -17.47
N GLU A 172 3.28 4.73 -18.19
CA GLU A 172 2.77 5.66 -19.18
C GLU A 172 1.60 6.46 -18.58
N ASN A 173 1.62 7.77 -18.76
CA ASN A 173 0.58 8.67 -18.26
C ASN A 173 -0.57 8.84 -19.26
N ALA A 174 -1.60 9.60 -18.86
CA ALA A 174 -2.80 9.85 -19.67
C ALA A 174 -2.55 10.55 -21.02
N ARG A 175 -1.37 11.12 -21.24
CA ARG A 175 -0.95 11.70 -22.53
C ARG A 175 -0.17 10.72 -23.40
N GLN A 176 -0.14 9.43 -23.03
CA GLN A 176 0.61 8.38 -23.68
C GLN A 176 2.13 8.67 -23.71
N VAL A 177 2.62 9.36 -22.70
CA VAL A 177 4.04 9.64 -22.51
C VAL A 177 4.55 8.78 -21.34
N THR A 178 5.66 8.08 -21.55
CA THR A 178 6.33 7.36 -20.48
C THR A 178 6.77 8.33 -19.39
N SER A 179 6.12 8.29 -18.22
CA SER A 179 6.38 9.21 -17.12
C SER A 179 7.58 8.81 -16.27
N VAL A 180 7.92 7.53 -16.27
CA VAL A 180 9.11 6.99 -15.62
C VAL A 180 9.52 5.66 -16.22
N LYS A 181 10.85 5.46 -16.37
CA LYS A 181 11.45 4.14 -16.64
C LYS A 181 12.31 3.73 -15.47
N ASN A 182 12.21 2.48 -15.07
CA ASN A 182 12.92 1.93 -13.92
C ASN A 182 13.90 0.83 -14.37
N LEU A 183 15.13 0.88 -13.83
CA LEU A 183 16.06 -0.23 -13.87
C LEU A 183 16.26 -0.81 -12.47
N TYR A 184 16.46 -2.12 -12.39
CA TYR A 184 16.58 -2.86 -11.15
C TYR A 184 17.91 -3.60 -11.05
N ASP A 185 18.42 -3.75 -9.81
CA ASP A 185 19.53 -4.64 -9.53
C ASP A 185 19.06 -6.12 -9.46
N ARG A 186 20.03 -7.04 -9.27
CA ARG A 186 19.74 -8.48 -9.11
C ARG A 186 18.90 -8.82 -7.87
N ARG A 187 18.77 -7.90 -6.92
CA ARG A 187 17.93 -8.01 -5.72
C ARG A 187 16.56 -7.33 -5.90
N PHE A 188 16.22 -6.94 -7.14
CA PHE A 188 14.97 -6.28 -7.50
C PHE A 188 14.75 -4.93 -6.82
N ARG A 189 15.83 -4.19 -6.52
CA ARG A 189 15.79 -2.82 -6.01
C ARG A 189 16.02 -1.86 -7.18
N ILE A 190 15.30 -0.73 -7.18
CA ILE A 190 15.48 0.31 -8.20
C ILE A 190 16.88 0.90 -8.06
N ILE A 191 17.66 0.92 -9.14
CA ILE A 191 18.99 1.54 -9.20
C ILE A 191 19.02 2.79 -10.09
N HIS A 192 18.04 2.91 -10.99
CA HIS A 192 17.96 4.04 -11.91
C HIS A 192 16.52 4.31 -12.30
N GLN A 193 16.17 5.59 -12.37
CA GLN A 193 14.90 6.08 -12.92
C GLN A 193 15.21 7.16 -13.98
N GLU A 194 14.53 7.07 -15.12
CA GLU A 194 14.57 8.07 -16.19
C GLU A 194 13.19 8.72 -16.34
N PHE A 195 13.16 10.03 -16.52
CA PHE A 195 11.96 10.84 -16.66
C PHE A 195 11.82 11.40 -18.08
N PRO A 196 10.62 11.87 -18.52
CA PRO A 196 10.35 12.32 -19.89
C PRO A 196 11.23 13.46 -20.38
N ASP A 197 11.72 14.28 -19.47
CA ASP A 197 12.61 15.42 -19.75
C ASP A 197 14.09 15.05 -19.84
N GLY A 198 14.40 13.75 -19.80
CA GLY A 198 15.78 13.23 -19.78
C GLY A 198 16.46 13.31 -18.42
N GLY A 199 15.78 13.87 -17.39
CA GLY A 199 16.29 13.88 -16.02
C GLY A 199 16.35 12.46 -15.45
N THR A 200 17.35 12.19 -14.62
CA THR A 200 17.54 10.86 -14.01
C THR A 200 17.68 10.94 -12.51
N MET A 201 17.30 9.85 -11.82
CA MET A 201 17.59 9.61 -10.42
C MET A 201 18.31 8.26 -10.30
N THR A 202 19.32 8.19 -9.45
CA THR A 202 20.06 6.93 -9.21
C THR A 202 20.06 6.58 -7.73
N PHE A 203 20.06 5.26 -7.47
CA PHE A 203 20.05 4.70 -6.11
C PHE A 203 21.23 3.74 -5.97
N ALA A 204 22.14 4.02 -5.05
CA ALA A 204 23.22 3.13 -4.69
C ALA A 204 22.97 2.55 -3.29
N TYR A 205 23.12 1.24 -3.16
CA TYR A 205 22.84 0.51 -1.92
C TYR A 205 24.16 0.02 -1.30
N ASP A 206 24.52 0.57 -0.16
CA ASP A 206 25.61 0.10 0.67
C ASP A 206 25.03 -0.76 1.81
N ASP A 207 24.83 -2.03 1.51
CA ASP A 207 24.20 -2.98 2.44
C ASP A 207 25.07 -3.18 3.70
N LYS A 208 26.41 -3.04 3.58
CA LYS A 208 27.35 -3.21 4.70
C LYS A 208 27.17 -2.09 5.75
N ASN A 209 27.02 -0.86 5.29
CA ASN A 209 26.84 0.31 6.15
C ASN A 209 25.37 0.71 6.31
N ARG A 210 24.44 -0.10 5.76
CA ARG A 210 22.99 0.13 5.82
C ARG A 210 22.57 1.50 5.29
N ARG A 211 23.13 1.88 4.14
CA ARG A 211 22.89 3.18 3.51
C ARG A 211 22.26 3.02 2.15
N VAL A 212 21.37 3.94 1.82
CA VAL A 212 20.90 4.17 0.46
C VAL A 212 21.30 5.59 0.06
N ILE A 213 22.04 5.70 -1.01
CA ILE A 213 22.48 6.97 -1.57
C ILE A 213 21.57 7.25 -2.77
N LEU A 214 20.74 8.26 -2.65
CA LEU A 214 19.92 8.81 -3.72
C LEU A 214 20.69 9.95 -4.38
N THR A 215 20.88 9.91 -5.69
CA THR A 215 21.28 11.09 -6.47
C THR A 215 20.07 11.62 -7.20
N GLU A 216 19.67 12.83 -6.88
CA GLU A 216 18.54 13.51 -7.46
C GLU A 216 18.84 14.06 -8.86
N ARG A 217 17.79 14.52 -9.57
CA ARG A 217 17.87 15.06 -10.94
C ARG A 217 18.78 16.28 -11.09
N ASN A 218 18.92 17.09 -10.04
CA ASN A 218 19.83 18.26 -9.98
C ASN A 218 21.27 17.88 -9.59
N GLY A 219 21.55 16.58 -9.38
CA GLY A 219 22.85 16.08 -8.93
C GLY A 219 23.07 16.08 -7.41
N SER A 220 22.13 16.61 -6.64
CA SER A 220 22.18 16.56 -5.17
C SER A 220 22.13 15.12 -4.69
N LYS A 221 22.84 14.84 -3.58
CA LYS A 221 22.85 13.50 -2.97
C LYS A 221 22.18 13.56 -1.62
N ILE A 222 21.33 12.57 -1.37
CA ILE A 222 20.68 12.33 -0.09
C ILE A 222 21.12 10.93 0.37
N ILE A 223 21.61 10.83 1.59
CA ILE A 223 22.01 9.55 2.16
C ILE A 223 21.01 9.19 3.27
N HIS A 224 20.30 8.09 3.08
CA HIS A 224 19.45 7.50 4.10
C HIS A 224 20.19 6.38 4.82
N VAL A 225 20.30 6.49 6.15
CA VAL A 225 20.89 5.46 7.00
C VAL A 225 19.75 4.68 7.68
N HIS A 226 19.83 3.37 7.64
CA HIS A 226 18.82 2.48 8.21
C HIS A 226 19.37 1.66 9.36
N ASP A 227 18.50 1.32 10.32
CA ASP A 227 18.81 0.30 11.32
C ASP A 227 18.69 -1.14 10.72
N ASP A 228 18.87 -2.15 11.57
CA ASP A 228 18.75 -3.56 11.21
C ASP A 228 17.33 -3.99 10.78
N ARG A 229 16.33 -3.15 11.06
CA ARG A 229 14.93 -3.33 10.69
C ARG A 229 14.53 -2.50 9.46
N TYR A 230 15.51 -1.90 8.75
CA TYR A 230 15.29 -1.01 7.59
C TYR A 230 14.49 0.27 7.90
N ARG A 231 14.48 0.73 9.16
CA ARG A 231 13.92 2.04 9.50
C ARG A 231 14.95 3.11 9.22
N ASN A 232 14.55 4.20 8.59
CA ASN A 232 15.41 5.35 8.40
C ASN A 232 15.68 6.00 9.77
N ILE A 233 16.95 6.05 10.17
CA ILE A 233 17.38 6.62 11.45
C ILE A 233 18.15 7.93 11.27
N GLU A 234 18.64 8.19 10.05
CA GLU A 234 19.36 9.41 9.73
C GLU A 234 19.22 9.73 8.24
N THR A 235 19.14 11.01 7.92
CA THR A 235 19.16 11.51 6.54
C THR A 235 20.18 12.64 6.45
N ILE A 236 21.14 12.51 5.54
CA ILE A 236 22.27 13.41 5.32
C ILE A 236 22.19 14.00 3.92
#